data_2c2098df05535837a4b99f4a978cb6aa
#
_entry.id   2c2098df05535837a4b99f4a978cb6aa
#
_cell.length_a   1.000
_cell.length_b   1.000
_cell.length_c   1.000
_cell.angle_alpha   90.00
_cell.angle_beta   90.00
_cell.angle_gamma   90.00
#
_symmetry.space_group_name_H-M   'P 1'
#
loop_
_entity.id
_entity.type
_entity.pdbx_description
1 polymer ?
#
loop_
_entity_poly.entity_id
_entity_poly.type
_entity_poly.pdbx_seq_one_letter_code
_entity_poly.pdbx_strand_id
1 'polypeptide(L)'
;MKTNLSSQITLTRIPLRYYRPENAYEQSVLTRMEKIPTNIYESAEEGSFVIAKELASQIRKKQAAGEPFVLALSGGRSPQSVFKELVRMHKEEQLSFRNVIVFNVYEFYPLSASTNSNLAYLKESFLDQVDIDPKNIYSPDGSMPKDDIFEFCRQYEQQIQNFGGIDYILLGVGHASNIGFNGPGSSANVGTRLVLLDNDARKEAARTFKSIENVPASVITMGISTILRAKNVILMAWGEDKSRIIANTVEGKVSETVPSTYLQTHMNAKVVIDLSAAYELTRISHPWLVTNCDWDNKLIRRAIVWLCQLTGKPILKLTNKDYSEHGLGELLALYGSAYNVNIKIFNDIQHTITGWPGGKPNADDSNRPERATPYPKKVVVFSPHPDDDVISMGGTLRRLCDQHHDVHVAYETSGNIAVGDDEVIRYCEYLRDVCDKYSPNDSTVKDKAEEIIKYLRFEKVENGEPEKKDVLFMKGTIRREEARHGCRYSGVKDENVHFLDLPFYETGLVKKNDLGEADVAIVKKLLQDIKPDQMFVAGDLADPHGTHKVCLDAVLAAIDELKDEEWLKHCRVWMYRGAWAEWEMDHIEMAVPISPEELRFKRNA
;
A
#
# COMPACT_ATOMS: atom_id res chain seq x y z
N MET A 1 -7.79 -21.43 -1.83
CA MET A 1 -6.89 -20.27 -1.60
C MET A 1 -7.06 -19.37 -2.80
N LYS A 2 -7.71 -18.22 -2.67
CA LYS A 2 -7.87 -17.32 -3.81
C LYS A 2 -6.53 -16.65 -4.08
N THR A 3 -6.05 -16.82 -5.28
CA THR A 3 -4.79 -16.22 -5.75
C THR A 3 -4.93 -14.70 -5.68
N ASN A 4 -4.02 -14.05 -5.00
CA ASN A 4 -3.88 -12.60 -5.00
C ASN A 4 -3.30 -12.20 -6.36
N LEU A 5 -4.18 -11.93 -7.34
CA LEU A 5 -3.77 -11.72 -8.73
C LEU A 5 -3.03 -10.41 -8.92
N SER A 6 -3.36 -9.36 -8.16
CA SER A 6 -2.65 -8.08 -8.24
C SER A 6 -1.18 -8.20 -7.83
N SER A 7 -0.84 -9.11 -6.91
CA SER A 7 0.56 -9.36 -6.56
C SER A 7 1.37 -10.07 -7.65
N GLN A 8 0.69 -10.64 -8.65
CA GLN A 8 1.32 -11.28 -9.81
C GLN A 8 1.54 -10.32 -10.98
N ILE A 9 1.00 -9.10 -10.91
CA ILE A 9 1.22 -8.08 -11.92
C ILE A 9 2.64 -7.53 -11.72
N THR A 10 3.52 -7.88 -12.62
CA THR A 10 4.86 -7.29 -12.71
C THR A 10 4.89 -6.32 -13.87
N LEU A 11 4.95 -5.02 -13.59
CA LEU A 11 5.11 -3.96 -14.60
C LEU A 11 6.43 -4.11 -15.37
N THR A 12 7.44 -4.58 -14.68
CA THR A 12 8.69 -5.07 -15.24
C THR A 12 8.94 -6.47 -14.73
N ARG A 13 9.21 -7.41 -15.63
CA ARG A 13 9.64 -8.74 -15.23
C ARG A 13 11.04 -8.63 -14.62
N ILE A 14 11.10 -8.70 -13.30
CA ILE A 14 12.36 -8.70 -12.57
C ILE A 14 12.97 -10.12 -12.69
N PRO A 15 14.15 -10.29 -13.31
CA PRO A 15 14.79 -11.57 -13.38
C PRO A 15 15.06 -12.15 -11.99
N LEU A 16 14.77 -13.44 -11.80
CA LEU A 16 14.91 -14.14 -10.52
C LEU A 16 16.32 -13.96 -9.93
N ARG A 17 17.34 -13.97 -10.77
CA ARG A 17 18.74 -13.77 -10.37
C ARG A 17 19.01 -12.49 -9.61
N TYR A 18 18.22 -11.41 -9.81
CA TYR A 18 18.45 -10.14 -9.12
C TYR A 18 18.05 -10.18 -7.65
N TYR A 19 17.15 -11.06 -7.27
CA TYR A 19 16.70 -11.17 -5.88
C TYR A 19 16.93 -12.55 -5.26
N ARG A 20 17.20 -13.59 -6.08
CA ARG A 20 17.61 -14.94 -5.66
C ARG A 20 18.86 -15.38 -6.44
N PRO A 21 20.04 -14.84 -6.11
CA PRO A 21 21.29 -15.23 -6.75
C PRO A 21 21.61 -16.70 -6.50
N GLU A 22 22.18 -17.36 -7.49
CA GLU A 22 22.46 -18.81 -7.45
C GLU A 22 23.64 -19.17 -6.55
N ASN A 23 24.56 -18.22 -6.34
CA ASN A 23 25.78 -18.46 -5.59
C ASN A 23 26.29 -17.21 -4.84
N ALA A 24 27.24 -17.41 -3.94
CA ALA A 24 27.81 -16.35 -3.11
C ALA A 24 28.51 -15.24 -3.91
N TYR A 25 29.08 -15.56 -5.07
CA TYR A 25 29.72 -14.55 -5.92
C TYR A 25 28.67 -13.60 -6.52
N GLU A 26 27.61 -14.13 -7.10
CA GLU A 26 26.50 -13.32 -7.62
C GLU A 26 25.86 -12.47 -6.51
N GLN A 27 25.65 -13.08 -5.34
CA GLN A 27 25.16 -12.37 -4.17
C GLN A 27 26.05 -11.14 -3.87
N SER A 28 27.36 -11.32 -3.81
CA SER A 28 28.31 -10.25 -3.49
C SER A 28 28.33 -9.13 -4.55
N VAL A 29 28.14 -9.49 -5.82
CA VAL A 29 28.09 -8.52 -6.92
C VAL A 29 26.80 -7.70 -6.87
N LEU A 30 25.66 -8.38 -6.72
CA LEU A 30 24.33 -7.75 -6.71
C LEU A 30 24.15 -6.83 -5.50
N THR A 31 24.63 -7.24 -4.32
CA THR A 31 24.42 -6.51 -3.07
C THR A 31 25.54 -5.51 -2.74
N ARG A 32 26.44 -5.23 -3.67
CA ARG A 32 27.58 -4.35 -3.41
C ARG A 32 27.24 -2.91 -2.97
N MET A 33 26.01 -2.46 -3.25
CA MET A 33 25.51 -1.17 -2.79
C MET A 33 24.81 -1.25 -1.43
N GLU A 34 24.45 -2.45 -1.00
CA GLU A 34 23.73 -2.69 0.25
C GLU A 34 24.71 -2.73 1.43
N LYS A 35 24.33 -2.05 2.50
CA LYS A 35 25.14 -1.91 3.73
C LYS A 35 24.60 -2.74 4.89
N ILE A 36 23.49 -3.41 4.66
CA ILE A 36 22.84 -4.35 5.58
C ILE A 36 22.30 -5.53 4.76
N PRO A 37 22.50 -6.79 5.20
CA PRO A 37 21.98 -7.96 4.50
C PRO A 37 20.48 -7.84 4.25
N THR A 38 20.07 -7.95 2.98
CA THR A 38 18.68 -7.77 2.57
C THR A 38 18.19 -8.98 1.77
N ASN A 39 17.15 -9.64 2.29
CA ASN A 39 16.49 -10.77 1.65
C ASN A 39 15.18 -10.32 1.02
N ILE A 40 15.01 -10.61 -0.27
CA ILE A 40 13.82 -10.26 -1.04
C ILE A 40 13.03 -11.52 -1.36
N TYR A 41 11.73 -11.47 -1.12
CA TYR A 41 10.78 -12.55 -1.40
C TYR A 41 9.70 -12.07 -2.37
N GLU A 42 8.99 -13.00 -3.01
CA GLU A 42 7.95 -12.63 -3.99
C GLU A 42 6.72 -12.02 -3.31
N SER A 43 6.46 -12.41 -2.06
CA SER A 43 5.33 -11.88 -1.29
C SER A 43 5.66 -11.72 0.19
N ALA A 44 4.81 -10.95 0.89
CA ALA A 44 4.87 -10.77 2.33
C ALA A 44 4.68 -12.11 3.07
N GLU A 45 3.84 -12.99 2.55
CA GLU A 45 3.56 -14.31 3.12
C GLU A 45 4.81 -15.20 3.09
N GLU A 46 5.52 -15.23 1.96
CA GLU A 46 6.75 -16.01 1.82
C GLU A 46 7.84 -15.51 2.77
N GLY A 47 8.06 -14.18 2.81
CA GLY A 47 9.03 -13.57 3.73
C GLY A 47 8.68 -13.83 5.20
N SER A 48 7.40 -13.73 5.56
CA SER A 48 6.90 -14.00 6.91
C SER A 48 7.07 -15.46 7.31
N PHE A 49 6.81 -16.40 6.41
CA PHE A 49 7.06 -17.82 6.64
C PHE A 49 8.52 -18.10 6.98
N VAL A 50 9.45 -17.51 6.23
CA VAL A 50 10.89 -17.69 6.50
C VAL A 50 11.30 -17.12 7.85
N ILE A 51 10.79 -15.93 8.22
CA ILE A 51 11.03 -15.32 9.54
C ILE A 51 10.48 -16.22 10.65
N ALA A 52 9.24 -16.68 10.51
CA ALA A 52 8.60 -17.54 11.52
C ALA A 52 9.34 -18.86 11.70
N LYS A 53 9.80 -19.48 10.61
CA LYS A 53 10.61 -20.71 10.64
C LYS A 53 11.95 -20.51 11.33
N GLU A 54 12.62 -19.39 11.10
CA GLU A 54 13.87 -19.04 11.78
C GLU A 54 13.64 -18.86 13.30
N LEU A 55 12.62 -18.09 13.69
CA LEU A 55 12.23 -17.90 15.08
C LEU A 55 11.90 -19.24 15.76
N ALA A 56 11.08 -20.08 15.12
CA ALA A 56 10.72 -21.39 15.65
C ALA A 56 11.98 -22.26 15.90
N SER A 57 12.95 -22.22 14.99
CA SER A 57 14.22 -22.93 15.15
C SER A 57 15.02 -22.43 16.34
N GLN A 58 15.11 -21.11 16.54
CA GLN A 58 15.84 -20.50 17.67
C GLN A 58 15.12 -20.79 19.02
N ILE A 59 13.79 -20.71 19.06
CA ILE A 59 13.00 -21.06 20.24
C ILE A 59 13.22 -22.52 20.64
N ARG A 60 13.11 -23.46 19.68
CA ARG A 60 13.36 -24.90 19.93
C ARG A 60 14.78 -25.17 20.40
N LYS A 61 15.77 -24.49 19.84
CA LYS A 61 17.18 -24.62 20.25
C LYS A 61 17.40 -24.20 21.71
N LYS A 62 16.85 -23.05 22.10
CA LYS A 62 16.92 -22.55 23.49
C LYS A 62 16.13 -23.44 24.45
N GLN A 63 14.96 -23.91 24.03
CA GLN A 63 14.15 -24.85 24.83
C GLN A 63 14.89 -26.14 25.09
N ALA A 64 15.55 -26.72 24.09
CA ALA A 64 16.37 -27.92 24.23
C ALA A 64 17.58 -27.74 25.19
N ALA A 65 18.10 -26.50 25.27
CA ALA A 65 19.16 -26.13 26.21
C ALA A 65 18.64 -25.78 27.61
N GLY A 66 17.34 -25.77 27.83
CA GLY A 66 16.75 -25.34 29.10
C GLY A 66 16.87 -23.83 29.37
N GLU A 67 17.10 -23.04 28.32
CA GLU A 67 17.31 -21.61 28.42
C GLU A 67 16.07 -20.82 27.98
N PRO A 68 15.83 -19.62 28.55
CA PRO A 68 14.79 -18.74 28.06
C PRO A 68 15.17 -18.14 26.69
N PHE A 69 14.16 -17.87 25.86
CA PHE A 69 14.30 -17.12 24.64
C PHE A 69 13.65 -15.75 24.78
N VAL A 70 14.45 -14.69 24.71
CA VAL A 70 13.99 -13.31 24.92
C VAL A 70 13.64 -12.68 23.56
N LEU A 71 12.35 -12.44 23.36
CA LEU A 71 11.78 -11.93 22.12
C LEU A 71 11.19 -10.53 22.33
N ALA A 72 11.64 -9.55 21.53
CA ALA A 72 11.02 -8.24 21.51
C ALA A 72 10.11 -8.09 20.27
N LEU A 73 8.89 -7.62 20.50
CA LEU A 73 7.87 -7.50 19.47
C LEU A 73 7.40 -6.05 19.32
N SER A 74 7.39 -5.56 18.08
CA SER A 74 6.67 -4.34 17.73
C SER A 74 5.25 -4.68 17.28
N GLY A 75 4.31 -3.75 17.49
CA GLY A 75 2.99 -3.79 16.86
C GLY A 75 3.06 -3.36 15.39
N GLY A 76 1.88 -3.12 14.82
CA GLY A 76 1.73 -2.70 13.45
C GLY A 76 1.42 -3.84 12.48
N ARG A 77 1.29 -3.49 11.19
CA ARG A 77 0.85 -4.45 10.16
C ARG A 77 1.95 -5.40 9.69
N SER A 78 3.20 -4.94 9.63
CA SER A 78 4.29 -5.75 9.08
C SER A 78 4.53 -7.08 9.82
N PRO A 79 4.50 -7.15 11.17
CA PRO A 79 4.67 -8.41 11.89
C PRO A 79 3.44 -9.33 11.87
N GLN A 80 2.26 -8.84 11.49
CA GLN A 80 1.00 -9.58 11.60
C GLN A 80 1.02 -10.93 10.86
N SER A 81 1.59 -10.97 9.67
CA SER A 81 1.72 -12.22 8.89
C SER A 81 2.69 -13.21 9.54
N VAL A 82 3.75 -12.72 10.20
CA VAL A 82 4.65 -13.56 11.02
C VAL A 82 3.92 -14.13 12.23
N PHE A 83 3.10 -13.32 12.91
CA PHE A 83 2.31 -13.78 14.06
C PHE A 83 1.32 -14.87 13.65
N LYS A 84 0.59 -14.69 12.54
CA LYS A 84 -0.32 -15.72 12.00
C LYS A 84 0.41 -17.05 11.77
N GLU A 85 1.60 -16.98 11.20
CA GLU A 85 2.40 -18.18 10.91
C GLU A 85 2.94 -18.86 12.18
N LEU A 86 3.40 -18.10 13.17
CA LEU A 86 3.83 -18.64 14.46
C LEU A 86 2.67 -19.32 15.22
N VAL A 87 1.46 -18.72 15.16
CA VAL A 87 0.23 -19.33 15.72
C VAL A 87 -0.11 -20.63 15.01
N ARG A 88 0.00 -20.67 13.68
CA ARG A 88 -0.19 -21.90 12.89
C ARG A 88 0.81 -22.98 13.32
N MET A 89 2.10 -22.64 13.43
CA MET A 89 3.15 -23.57 13.87
C MET A 89 2.91 -24.08 15.30
N HIS A 90 2.36 -23.24 16.17
CA HIS A 90 1.96 -23.67 17.51
C HIS A 90 0.84 -24.71 17.45
N LYS A 91 -0.22 -24.43 16.70
CA LYS A 91 -1.41 -25.29 16.62
C LYS A 91 -1.19 -26.58 15.85
N GLU A 92 -0.42 -26.51 14.74
CA GLU A 92 -0.26 -27.62 13.80
C GLU A 92 1.07 -28.36 13.94
N GLU A 93 2.16 -27.67 14.34
CA GLU A 93 3.51 -28.20 14.40
C GLU A 93 4.05 -28.34 15.84
N GLN A 94 3.17 -28.16 16.84
CA GLN A 94 3.51 -28.29 18.28
C GLN A 94 4.68 -27.39 18.72
N LEU A 95 4.84 -26.21 18.10
CA LEU A 95 5.81 -25.22 18.56
C LEU A 95 5.37 -24.68 19.92
N SER A 96 6.16 -24.91 20.98
CA SER A 96 5.88 -24.38 22.32
C SER A 96 6.61 -23.07 22.57
N PHE A 97 5.94 -22.14 23.22
CA PHE A 97 6.46 -20.84 23.63
C PHE A 97 6.67 -20.71 25.16
N ARG A 98 6.62 -21.83 25.91
CA ARG A 98 6.73 -21.80 27.39
C ARG A 98 8.05 -21.23 27.88
N ASN A 99 9.14 -21.34 27.10
CA ASN A 99 10.44 -20.76 27.42
C ASN A 99 10.62 -19.35 26.89
N VAL A 100 9.59 -18.74 26.28
CA VAL A 100 9.68 -17.43 25.65
C VAL A 100 9.34 -16.33 26.66
N ILE A 101 10.19 -15.30 26.70
CA ILE A 101 9.99 -14.05 27.44
C ILE A 101 9.79 -12.95 26.40
N VAL A 102 8.68 -12.23 26.51
CA VAL A 102 8.31 -11.19 25.54
C VAL A 102 8.50 -9.81 26.13
N PHE A 103 9.15 -8.94 25.37
CA PHE A 103 9.23 -7.51 25.63
C PHE A 103 8.49 -6.75 24.53
N ASN A 104 7.51 -5.92 24.91
CA ASN A 104 6.81 -5.01 24.00
C ASN A 104 7.72 -3.81 23.66
N VAL A 105 7.95 -3.55 22.39
CA VAL A 105 8.86 -2.49 21.92
C VAL A 105 8.36 -1.09 22.27
N TYR A 106 7.04 -0.89 22.30
CA TYR A 106 6.44 0.41 22.62
C TYR A 106 5.02 0.29 23.17
N GLU A 107 4.59 1.29 23.94
CA GLU A 107 3.18 1.46 24.33
C GLU A 107 2.77 2.93 24.30
N PHE A 108 1.54 3.20 23.88
CA PHE A 108 0.98 4.54 23.83
C PHE A 108 0.81 5.16 25.23
N TYR A 109 0.94 6.49 25.33
CA TYR A 109 0.85 7.22 26.59
C TYR A 109 0.23 8.62 26.41
N PRO A 110 -0.69 9.07 27.28
CA PRO A 110 -1.34 8.28 28.32
C PRO A 110 -2.40 7.33 27.72
N LEU A 111 -2.57 6.17 28.33
CA LEU A 111 -3.68 5.26 28.03
C LEU A 111 -4.81 5.45 29.04
N SER A 112 -6.04 5.60 28.53
CA SER A 112 -7.26 5.44 29.33
C SER A 112 -7.77 3.99 29.21
N ALA A 113 -8.64 3.57 30.13
CA ALA A 113 -9.21 2.22 30.12
C ALA A 113 -10.01 1.87 28.83
N SER A 114 -10.40 2.88 28.06
CA SER A 114 -11.12 2.77 26.78
C SER A 114 -10.22 2.84 25.55
N THR A 115 -8.90 2.96 25.72
CA THR A 115 -7.96 3.21 24.61
C THR A 115 -7.35 1.91 24.13
N ASN A 116 -7.24 1.75 22.82
CA ASN A 116 -6.54 0.62 22.20
C ASN A 116 -5.04 0.70 22.52
N SER A 117 -4.50 -0.35 23.16
CA SER A 117 -3.08 -0.45 23.48
C SER A 117 -2.33 -1.35 22.52
N ASN A 118 -1.02 -1.12 22.37
CA ASN A 118 -0.19 -2.02 21.58
C ASN A 118 -0.11 -3.42 22.21
N LEU A 119 -0.08 -3.50 23.55
CA LEU A 119 -0.12 -4.78 24.24
C LEU A 119 -1.44 -5.54 23.99
N ALA A 120 -2.58 -4.85 23.99
CA ALA A 120 -3.87 -5.47 23.67
C ALA A 120 -3.86 -6.04 22.23
N TYR A 121 -3.33 -5.29 21.28
CA TYR A 121 -3.14 -5.77 19.91
C TYR A 121 -2.23 -7.00 19.83
N LEU A 122 -1.09 -7.01 20.51
CA LEU A 122 -0.17 -8.15 20.55
C LEU A 122 -0.82 -9.38 21.20
N LYS A 123 -1.62 -9.19 22.25
CA LYS A 123 -2.38 -10.27 22.88
C LYS A 123 -3.38 -10.87 21.92
N GLU A 124 -4.25 -10.08 21.34
CA GLU A 124 -5.27 -10.54 20.41
C GLU A 124 -4.66 -11.23 19.17
N SER A 125 -3.62 -10.65 18.60
CA SER A 125 -3.02 -11.13 17.35
C SER A 125 -2.08 -12.33 17.52
N PHE A 126 -1.51 -12.52 18.71
CA PHE A 126 -0.48 -13.54 18.93
C PHE A 126 -0.45 -14.13 20.34
N LEU A 127 -0.25 -13.32 21.38
CA LEU A 127 0.17 -13.82 22.69
C LEU A 127 -0.87 -14.72 23.39
N ASP A 128 -2.16 -14.41 23.24
CA ASP A 128 -3.26 -15.20 23.81
C ASP A 128 -3.61 -16.45 22.96
N GLN A 129 -2.97 -16.61 21.79
CA GLN A 129 -3.20 -17.74 20.89
C GLN A 129 -2.14 -18.85 21.02
N VAL A 130 -1.13 -18.65 21.88
CA VAL A 130 -0.01 -19.57 22.11
C VAL A 130 0.21 -19.79 23.62
N ASP A 131 1.11 -20.72 23.99
CA ASP A 131 1.32 -21.16 25.38
C ASP A 131 2.39 -20.34 26.14
N ILE A 132 2.48 -19.03 25.90
CA ILE A 132 3.35 -18.12 26.68
C ILE A 132 2.76 -17.95 28.10
N ASP A 133 3.61 -18.05 29.14
CA ASP A 133 3.19 -17.70 30.51
C ASP A 133 2.95 -16.16 30.57
N PRO A 134 1.77 -15.70 31.00
CA PRO A 134 1.48 -14.25 31.12
C PRO A 134 2.49 -13.49 31.99
N LYS A 135 3.15 -14.16 32.93
CA LYS A 135 4.22 -13.59 33.79
C LYS A 135 5.49 -13.25 33.01
N ASN A 136 5.67 -13.83 31.83
CA ASN A 136 6.80 -13.63 30.96
C ASN A 136 6.55 -12.51 29.90
N ILE A 137 5.44 -11.76 30.00
CA ILE A 137 5.10 -10.68 29.10
C ILE A 137 5.38 -9.34 29.80
N TYR A 138 6.36 -8.62 29.31
CA TYR A 138 6.78 -7.30 29.79
C TYR A 138 6.37 -6.23 28.79
N SER A 139 5.66 -5.21 29.28
CA SER A 139 5.22 -4.06 28.46
C SER A 139 5.32 -2.78 29.26
N PRO A 140 5.63 -1.66 28.61
CA PRO A 140 5.43 -0.36 29.25
C PRO A 140 3.96 -0.21 29.68
N ASP A 141 3.74 0.39 30.85
CA ASP A 141 2.41 0.71 31.36
C ASP A 141 2.03 2.13 30.92
N GLY A 142 1.14 2.23 29.94
CA GLY A 142 0.66 3.50 29.43
C GLY A 142 -0.24 4.29 30.40
N SER A 143 -0.63 3.70 31.53
CA SER A 143 -1.49 4.34 32.55
C SER A 143 -0.73 4.92 33.75
N MET A 144 0.60 4.69 33.82
CA MET A 144 1.40 5.14 34.96
C MET A 144 1.47 6.67 35.09
N PRO A 145 1.69 7.22 36.30
CA PRO A 145 1.95 8.64 36.49
C PRO A 145 3.18 9.12 35.71
N LYS A 146 3.12 10.33 35.16
CA LYS A 146 4.20 10.88 34.32
C LYS A 146 5.55 10.94 35.03
N ASP A 147 5.54 11.21 36.33
CA ASP A 147 6.76 11.34 37.14
C ASP A 147 7.49 10.00 37.34
N ASP A 148 6.77 8.89 37.21
CA ASP A 148 7.32 7.53 37.37
C ASP A 148 7.93 6.97 36.08
N ILE A 149 7.67 7.59 34.91
CA ILE A 149 8.09 7.08 33.60
C ILE A 149 9.59 6.89 33.49
N PHE A 150 10.37 7.86 33.97
CA PHE A 150 11.83 7.78 33.88
C PHE A 150 12.39 6.59 34.65
N GLU A 151 11.94 6.39 35.88
CA GLU A 151 12.37 5.27 36.71
C GLU A 151 11.87 3.94 36.12
N PHE A 152 10.64 3.89 35.62
CA PHE A 152 10.12 2.73 34.91
C PHE A 152 11.00 2.36 33.70
N CYS A 153 11.34 3.33 32.83
CA CYS A 153 12.19 3.08 31.67
C CYS A 153 13.55 2.50 32.07
N ARG A 154 14.14 3.01 33.17
CA ARG A 154 15.39 2.48 33.72
C ARG A 154 15.25 1.04 34.20
N GLN A 155 14.16 0.72 34.92
CA GLN A 155 13.87 -0.64 35.38
C GLN A 155 13.58 -1.59 34.22
N TYR A 156 12.90 -1.12 33.17
CA TYR A 156 12.63 -1.88 31.97
C TYR A 156 13.92 -2.31 31.24
N GLU A 157 14.86 -1.39 31.08
CA GLU A 157 16.20 -1.69 30.58
C GLU A 157 16.95 -2.69 31.46
N GLN A 158 16.84 -2.55 32.79
CA GLN A 158 17.47 -3.46 33.73
C GLN A 158 16.86 -4.87 33.64
N GLN A 159 15.56 -4.99 33.45
CA GLN A 159 14.92 -6.30 33.28
C GLN A 159 15.41 -7.00 32.01
N ILE A 160 15.52 -6.28 30.90
CA ILE A 160 16.11 -6.82 29.67
C ILE A 160 17.51 -7.38 29.94
N GLN A 161 18.35 -6.62 30.67
CA GLN A 161 19.71 -7.05 31.02
C GLN A 161 19.71 -8.28 31.95
N ASN A 162 18.80 -8.36 32.91
CA ASN A 162 18.69 -9.48 33.85
C ASN A 162 18.38 -10.80 33.12
N PHE A 163 17.68 -10.77 31.99
CA PHE A 163 17.45 -11.94 31.13
C PHE A 163 18.60 -12.19 30.11
N GLY A 164 19.71 -11.47 30.20
CA GLY A 164 20.85 -11.64 29.30
C GLY A 164 20.71 -10.91 27.96
N GLY A 165 19.83 -9.91 27.89
CA GLY A 165 19.52 -9.12 26.69
C GLY A 165 18.47 -9.77 25.80
N ILE A 166 18.08 -9.07 24.76
CA ILE A 166 17.10 -9.53 23.77
C ILE A 166 17.80 -10.49 22.79
N ASP A 167 17.30 -11.72 22.66
CA ASP A 167 17.81 -12.69 21.67
C ASP A 167 17.39 -12.35 20.25
N TYR A 168 16.15 -11.85 20.11
CA TYR A 168 15.58 -11.54 18.81
C TYR A 168 14.57 -10.38 18.88
N ILE A 169 14.68 -9.43 17.96
CA ILE A 169 13.71 -8.33 17.86
C ILE A 169 13.11 -8.27 16.47
N LEU A 170 11.79 -8.18 16.39
CA LEU A 170 11.02 -7.98 15.17
C LEU A 170 10.57 -6.52 15.07
N LEU A 171 10.98 -5.85 13.99
CA LEU A 171 10.69 -4.45 13.74
C LEU A 171 10.00 -4.27 12.38
N GLY A 172 9.01 -3.41 12.34
CA GLY A 172 8.56 -2.74 11.11
C GLY A 172 9.29 -1.41 10.95
N VAL A 173 9.16 -0.78 9.78
CA VAL A 173 9.63 0.59 9.52
C VAL A 173 8.46 1.51 9.21
N GLY A 174 8.39 2.64 9.92
CA GLY A 174 7.37 3.66 9.68
C GLY A 174 7.74 4.61 8.52
N HIS A 175 6.79 5.44 8.11
CA HIS A 175 6.93 6.34 6.96
C HIS A 175 8.06 7.38 7.12
N ALA A 176 8.38 7.77 8.36
CA ALA A 176 9.51 8.64 8.67
C ALA A 176 10.83 7.87 8.85
N SER A 177 10.95 6.65 8.33
CA SER A 177 12.10 5.75 8.53
C SER A 177 12.36 5.42 10.01
N ASN A 178 11.37 5.55 10.85
CA ASN A 178 11.44 5.24 12.28
C ASN A 178 11.42 3.73 12.53
N ILE A 179 12.16 3.30 13.55
CA ILE A 179 12.13 1.94 14.12
C ILE A 179 11.65 2.02 15.57
N GLY A 180 10.61 1.26 15.93
CA GLY A 180 9.77 1.63 17.05
C GLY A 180 9.22 3.03 16.79
N PHE A 181 9.24 3.91 17.82
CA PHE A 181 8.92 5.33 17.63
C PHE A 181 10.17 6.23 17.70
N ASN A 182 11.33 5.71 17.27
CA ASN A 182 12.54 6.49 17.11
C ASN A 182 12.55 7.14 15.72
N GLY A 183 11.97 8.34 15.61
CA GLY A 183 11.89 9.12 14.38
C GLY A 183 13.16 9.98 14.12
N PRO A 184 13.15 10.79 13.05
CA PRO A 184 14.25 11.69 12.71
C PRO A 184 14.71 12.54 13.89
N GLY A 185 16.03 12.68 14.06
CA GLY A 185 16.65 13.34 15.21
C GLY A 185 16.91 12.44 16.43
N SER A 186 16.52 11.16 16.40
CA SER A 186 16.86 10.21 17.45
C SER A 186 18.34 9.82 17.36
N SER A 187 19.09 10.02 18.46
CA SER A 187 20.50 9.62 18.55
C SER A 187 20.64 8.09 18.71
N ALA A 188 21.74 7.53 18.22
CA ALA A 188 22.10 6.12 18.39
C ALA A 188 22.20 5.68 19.87
N ASN A 189 22.47 6.60 20.79
CA ASN A 189 22.73 6.30 22.19
C ASN A 189 21.48 6.34 23.10
N VAL A 190 20.31 6.65 22.56
CA VAL A 190 19.08 6.75 23.38
C VAL A 190 18.56 5.38 23.77
N GLY A 191 18.24 5.22 25.06
CA GLY A 191 17.54 4.06 25.61
C GLY A 191 16.02 4.23 25.59
N THR A 192 15.31 3.35 26.31
CA THR A 192 13.87 3.40 26.46
C THR A 192 13.43 4.73 27.07
N ARG A 193 12.42 5.39 26.47
CA ARG A 193 12.00 6.72 26.88
C ARG A 193 10.58 7.07 26.39
N LEU A 194 10.02 8.11 26.99
CA LEU A 194 8.82 8.79 26.47
C LEU A 194 9.18 9.65 25.25
N VAL A 195 8.41 9.54 24.18
CA VAL A 195 8.55 10.31 22.93
C VAL A 195 7.21 10.98 22.61
N LEU A 196 7.25 12.25 22.22
CA LEU A 196 6.08 12.95 21.70
C LEU A 196 5.86 12.53 20.24
N LEU A 197 4.64 12.18 19.90
CA LEU A 197 4.27 11.83 18.53
C LEU A 197 4.13 13.08 17.67
N ASP A 198 4.79 13.11 16.53
CA ASP A 198 4.54 14.10 15.50
C ASP A 198 3.21 13.85 14.78
N ASN A 199 2.83 14.78 13.91
CA ASN A 199 1.54 14.72 13.22
C ASN A 199 1.43 13.50 12.28
N ASP A 200 2.52 13.10 11.63
CA ASP A 200 2.50 11.98 10.68
C ASP A 200 2.45 10.63 11.41
N ALA A 201 3.18 10.49 12.51
CA ALA A 201 3.06 9.32 13.40
C ALA A 201 1.64 9.21 14.00
N ARG A 202 1.02 10.34 14.36
CA ARG A 202 -0.38 10.36 14.84
C ARG A 202 -1.37 9.98 13.74
N LYS A 203 -1.20 10.45 12.50
CA LYS A 203 -2.03 10.04 11.36
C LYS A 203 -1.90 8.53 11.08
N GLU A 204 -0.69 7.99 11.14
CA GLU A 204 -0.47 6.54 10.98
C GLU A 204 -1.16 5.74 12.10
N ALA A 205 -1.03 6.17 13.35
CA ALA A 205 -1.69 5.55 14.50
C ALA A 205 -3.21 5.74 14.52
N ALA A 206 -3.74 6.80 13.91
CA ALA A 206 -5.18 7.13 13.88
C ALA A 206 -6.04 5.98 13.34
N ARG A 207 -5.48 5.13 12.47
CA ARG A 207 -6.15 3.92 11.97
C ARG A 207 -6.49 2.92 13.07
N THR A 208 -5.63 2.80 14.08
CA THR A 208 -5.85 1.95 15.26
C THR A 208 -6.82 2.61 16.24
N PHE A 209 -6.77 3.93 16.36
CA PHE A 209 -7.57 4.72 17.30
C PHE A 209 -8.85 5.30 16.69
N LYS A 210 -9.18 4.95 15.43
CA LYS A 210 -10.36 5.37 14.66
C LYS A 210 -10.39 6.86 14.28
N SER A 211 -9.73 7.74 15.03
CA SER A 211 -9.57 9.16 14.71
C SER A 211 -8.23 9.68 15.26
N ILE A 212 -7.73 10.79 14.69
CA ILE A 212 -6.47 11.40 15.12
C ILE A 212 -6.59 12.04 16.52
N GLU A 213 -7.78 12.49 16.90
CA GLU A 213 -8.08 13.07 18.20
C GLU A 213 -7.94 12.04 19.33
N ASN A 214 -8.26 10.78 19.03
CA ASN A 214 -8.17 9.68 19.99
C ASN A 214 -6.75 9.12 20.15
N VAL A 215 -5.82 9.50 19.27
CA VAL A 215 -4.43 9.04 19.36
C VAL A 215 -3.74 9.72 20.53
N PRO A 216 -3.16 8.97 21.49
CA PRO A 216 -2.36 9.53 22.56
C PRO A 216 -1.24 10.44 22.02
N ALA A 217 -0.92 11.49 22.76
CA ALA A 217 0.08 12.48 22.32
C ALA A 217 1.52 11.93 22.34
N SER A 218 1.75 10.87 23.10
CA SER A 218 3.10 10.34 23.35
C SER A 218 3.13 8.82 23.31
N VAL A 219 4.33 8.26 23.32
CA VAL A 219 4.59 6.83 23.34
C VAL A 219 5.82 6.55 24.18
N ILE A 220 5.80 5.48 25.00
CA ILE A 220 7.00 4.93 25.65
C ILE A 220 7.57 3.90 24.69
N THR A 221 8.80 4.09 24.22
CA THR A 221 9.42 3.22 23.21
C THR A 221 10.85 2.83 23.58
N MET A 222 11.23 1.59 23.24
CA MET A 222 12.64 1.19 23.28
C MET A 222 13.45 2.14 22.40
N GLY A 223 14.60 2.58 22.89
CA GLY A 223 15.49 3.47 22.16
C GLY A 223 16.38 2.72 21.17
N ILE A 224 17.06 3.49 20.31
CA ILE A 224 18.00 2.96 19.31
C ILE A 224 19.07 2.09 19.98
N SER A 225 19.66 2.54 21.10
CA SER A 225 20.70 1.76 21.78
C SER A 225 20.20 0.43 22.33
N THR A 226 18.93 0.36 22.76
CA THR A 226 18.30 -0.88 23.25
C THR A 226 18.10 -1.85 22.10
N ILE A 227 17.62 -1.35 20.96
CA ILE A 227 17.45 -2.12 19.72
C ILE A 227 18.81 -2.67 19.23
N LEU A 228 19.83 -1.82 19.19
CA LEU A 228 21.17 -2.19 18.70
C LEU A 228 21.91 -3.17 19.64
N ARG A 229 21.48 -3.34 20.89
CA ARG A 229 22.03 -4.35 21.82
C ARG A 229 21.35 -5.71 21.70
N ALA A 230 20.27 -5.85 20.92
CA ALA A 230 19.68 -7.16 20.66
C ALA A 230 20.70 -8.04 19.92
N LYS A 231 20.64 -9.36 20.13
CA LYS A 231 21.55 -10.30 19.45
C LYS A 231 21.24 -10.46 17.97
N ASN A 232 19.94 -10.42 17.61
CA ASN A 232 19.47 -10.48 16.24
C ASN A 232 18.36 -9.43 16.03
N VAL A 233 18.42 -8.70 14.93
CA VAL A 233 17.42 -7.70 14.54
C VAL A 233 16.88 -8.03 13.17
N ILE A 234 15.56 -8.17 13.05
CA ILE A 234 14.85 -8.27 11.78
C ILE A 234 14.05 -7.00 11.56
N LEU A 235 14.38 -6.28 10.49
CA LEU A 235 13.53 -5.23 9.95
C LEU A 235 12.71 -5.81 8.80
N MET A 236 11.39 -5.72 8.89
CA MET A 236 10.49 -6.20 7.84
C MET A 236 9.67 -5.08 7.26
N ALA A 237 9.47 -5.10 5.94
CA ALA A 237 8.63 -4.15 5.23
C ALA A 237 7.99 -4.79 4.00
N TRP A 238 6.71 -4.49 3.79
CA TRP A 238 5.91 -5.03 2.71
C TRP A 238 5.21 -3.90 1.95
N GLY A 239 5.18 -4.02 0.63
CA GLY A 239 4.48 -3.10 -0.26
C GLY A 239 5.33 -1.96 -0.83
N GLU A 240 4.84 -1.41 -1.95
CA GLU A 240 5.54 -0.38 -2.74
C GLU A 240 5.75 0.93 -1.96
N ASP A 241 4.83 1.27 -1.02
CA ASP A 241 4.94 2.45 -0.16
C ASP A 241 6.18 2.46 0.74
N LYS A 242 6.83 1.30 0.92
CA LYS A 242 8.06 1.15 1.69
C LYS A 242 9.34 1.20 0.84
N SER A 243 9.25 1.15 -0.48
CA SER A 243 10.39 0.97 -1.37
C SER A 243 11.48 2.03 -1.17
N ARG A 244 11.11 3.32 -1.15
CA ARG A 244 12.04 4.43 -0.93
C ARG A 244 12.67 4.41 0.45
N ILE A 245 11.88 4.08 1.47
CA ILE A 245 12.36 3.97 2.85
C ILE A 245 13.39 2.85 2.97
N ILE A 246 13.12 1.71 2.34
CA ILE A 246 14.02 0.55 2.31
C ILE A 246 15.30 0.87 1.55
N ALA A 247 15.24 1.50 0.37
CA ALA A 247 16.43 1.91 -0.36
C ALA A 247 17.32 2.85 0.48
N ASN A 248 16.72 3.85 1.14
CA ASN A 248 17.43 4.75 2.04
C ASN A 248 18.03 4.00 3.25
N THR A 249 17.31 3.05 3.82
CA THR A 249 17.75 2.26 4.98
C THR A 249 18.91 1.34 4.63
N VAL A 250 18.84 0.68 3.46
CA VAL A 250 19.79 -0.38 3.04
C VAL A 250 21.03 0.21 2.38
N GLU A 251 20.86 1.16 1.47
CA GLU A 251 21.93 1.70 0.62
C GLU A 251 22.39 3.11 1.06
N GLY A 252 21.56 3.83 1.82
CA GLY A 252 21.85 5.18 2.29
C GLY A 252 23.02 5.27 3.26
N LYS A 253 23.42 6.47 3.63
CA LYS A 253 24.42 6.71 4.69
C LYS A 253 23.74 6.63 6.06
N VAL A 254 24.44 6.13 7.07
CA VAL A 254 23.98 6.19 8.46
C VAL A 254 23.71 7.64 8.85
N SER A 255 22.49 7.91 9.30
CA SER A 255 22.04 9.28 9.61
C SER A 255 20.94 9.27 10.65
N GLU A 256 20.98 10.23 11.57
CA GLU A 256 19.87 10.48 12.52
C GLU A 256 18.60 11.04 11.86
N THR A 257 18.69 11.53 10.62
CA THR A 257 17.49 11.91 9.84
C THR A 257 16.77 10.69 9.24
N VAL A 258 17.45 9.53 9.20
CA VAL A 258 16.91 8.25 8.74
C VAL A 258 17.29 7.17 9.78
N PRO A 259 16.60 7.11 10.93
CA PRO A 259 17.04 6.30 12.07
C PRO A 259 17.18 4.80 11.79
N SER A 260 16.38 4.27 10.85
CA SER A 260 16.50 2.87 10.41
C SER A 260 17.90 2.54 9.87
N THR A 261 18.67 3.52 9.39
CA THR A 261 20.06 3.32 8.91
C THR A 261 21.04 2.93 10.02
N TYR A 262 20.71 3.18 11.29
CA TYR A 262 21.56 2.71 12.40
C TYR A 262 21.68 1.18 12.43
N LEU A 263 20.71 0.47 11.87
CA LEU A 263 20.78 -0.99 11.76
C LEU A 263 21.95 -1.48 10.88
N GLN A 264 22.49 -0.63 10.00
CA GLN A 264 23.70 -0.94 9.23
C GLN A 264 24.94 -1.14 10.13
N THR A 265 24.92 -0.62 11.35
CA THR A 265 26.03 -0.76 12.32
C THR A 265 25.91 -2.02 13.17
N HIS A 266 24.81 -2.76 13.05
CA HIS A 266 24.55 -3.95 13.84
C HIS A 266 25.08 -5.21 13.15
N MET A 267 25.79 -6.07 13.87
CA MET A 267 26.46 -7.24 13.28
C MET A 267 25.49 -8.32 12.75
N ASN A 268 24.32 -8.48 13.36
CA ASN A 268 23.34 -9.50 13.04
C ASN A 268 21.96 -8.88 12.73
N ALA A 269 21.93 -7.69 12.15
CA ALA A 269 20.71 -7.14 11.61
C ALA A 269 20.54 -7.58 10.15
N LYS A 270 19.30 -7.82 9.76
CA LYS A 270 18.92 -8.06 8.36
C LYS A 270 17.57 -7.45 8.04
N VAL A 271 17.38 -7.16 6.77
CA VAL A 271 16.12 -6.65 6.19
C VAL A 271 15.44 -7.78 5.44
N VAL A 272 14.15 -7.97 5.68
CA VAL A 272 13.33 -8.97 4.98
C VAL A 272 12.14 -8.24 4.35
N ILE A 273 12.04 -8.31 3.04
CA ILE A 273 11.10 -7.51 2.24
C ILE A 273 10.49 -8.32 1.09
N ASP A 274 9.36 -7.84 0.57
CA ASP A 274 8.83 -8.34 -0.70
C ASP A 274 9.40 -7.57 -1.90
N LEU A 275 9.11 -8.05 -3.11
CA LEU A 275 9.56 -7.42 -4.35
C LEU A 275 9.06 -5.98 -4.49
N SER A 276 7.86 -5.69 -4.00
CA SER A 276 7.30 -4.33 -4.06
C SER A 276 8.08 -3.37 -3.18
N ALA A 277 8.43 -3.76 -1.95
CA ALA A 277 9.27 -2.96 -1.05
C ALA A 277 10.72 -2.88 -1.51
N ALA A 278 11.19 -3.82 -2.35
CA ALA A 278 12.53 -3.82 -2.92
C ALA A 278 12.68 -2.93 -4.16
N TYR A 279 11.59 -2.39 -4.68
CA TYR A 279 11.52 -1.78 -6.00
C TYR A 279 12.60 -0.71 -6.26
N GLU A 280 12.92 0.13 -5.28
CA GLU A 280 13.94 1.19 -5.42
C GLU A 280 15.37 0.74 -5.07
N LEU A 281 15.62 -0.50 -4.62
CA LEU A 281 16.98 -1.01 -4.44
C LEU A 281 17.73 -1.04 -5.77
N THR A 282 19.01 -0.67 -5.75
CA THR A 282 19.83 -0.53 -6.97
C THR A 282 19.82 -1.82 -7.81
N ARG A 283 19.92 -3.00 -7.20
CA ARG A 283 19.90 -4.29 -7.94
C ARG A 283 18.56 -4.56 -8.64
N ILE A 284 17.47 -3.91 -8.24
CA ILE A 284 16.13 -4.07 -8.82
C ILE A 284 15.83 -2.93 -9.80
N SER A 285 16.02 -1.69 -9.36
CA SER A 285 15.68 -0.49 -10.15
C SER A 285 16.71 -0.16 -11.23
N HIS A 286 18.00 -0.35 -10.92
CA HIS A 286 19.12 0.05 -11.76
C HIS A 286 20.18 -1.07 -11.86
N PRO A 287 19.80 -2.30 -12.30
CA PRO A 287 20.68 -3.46 -12.25
C PRO A 287 21.99 -3.27 -13.04
N TRP A 288 22.01 -2.45 -14.08
CA TRP A 288 23.21 -2.11 -14.87
C TRP A 288 24.33 -1.46 -14.05
N LEU A 289 24.01 -0.91 -12.87
CA LEU A 289 25.02 -0.35 -11.97
C LEU A 289 25.75 -1.43 -11.15
N VAL A 290 25.21 -2.63 -11.08
CA VAL A 290 25.75 -3.72 -10.25
C VAL A 290 26.11 -4.98 -11.02
N THR A 291 25.45 -5.28 -12.14
CA THR A 291 25.67 -6.50 -12.92
C THR A 291 25.41 -6.29 -14.41
N ASN A 292 25.83 -7.23 -15.24
CA ASN A 292 25.44 -7.30 -16.65
C ASN A 292 23.94 -7.59 -16.78
N CYS A 293 23.30 -6.99 -17.77
CA CYS A 293 21.86 -7.04 -17.96
C CYS A 293 21.44 -7.79 -19.23
N ASP A 294 20.30 -8.47 -19.15
CA ASP A 294 19.58 -8.94 -20.32
C ASP A 294 18.70 -7.79 -20.82
N TRP A 295 19.26 -7.03 -21.78
CA TRP A 295 18.66 -5.78 -22.24
C TRP A 295 17.44 -6.05 -23.12
N ASP A 296 16.25 -5.88 -22.54
CA ASP A 296 15.00 -5.75 -23.29
C ASP A 296 14.62 -4.27 -23.50
N ASN A 297 13.59 -4.03 -24.28
CA ASN A 297 13.16 -2.67 -24.59
C ASN A 297 12.72 -1.88 -23.34
N LYS A 298 12.12 -2.53 -22.35
CA LYS A 298 11.66 -1.87 -21.13
C LYS A 298 12.85 -1.47 -20.24
N LEU A 299 13.84 -2.35 -20.12
CA LEU A 299 15.04 -2.07 -19.31
C LEU A 299 15.88 -0.97 -19.98
N ILE A 300 16.03 -0.98 -21.31
CA ILE A 300 16.72 0.09 -22.03
C ILE A 300 15.99 1.42 -21.81
N ARG A 301 14.66 1.45 -21.95
CA ARG A 301 13.86 2.66 -21.73
C ARG A 301 14.05 3.21 -20.33
N ARG A 302 13.99 2.36 -19.31
CA ARG A 302 14.25 2.72 -17.90
C ARG A 302 15.64 3.34 -17.75
N ALA A 303 16.68 2.67 -18.26
CA ALA A 303 18.05 3.14 -18.15
C ALA A 303 18.26 4.52 -18.81
N ILE A 304 17.63 4.76 -19.96
CA ILE A 304 17.75 6.03 -20.68
C ILE A 304 16.96 7.15 -20.01
N VAL A 305 15.75 6.87 -19.51
CA VAL A 305 14.97 7.85 -18.73
C VAL A 305 15.74 8.23 -17.46
N TRP A 306 16.27 7.24 -16.73
CA TRP A 306 17.13 7.48 -15.57
C TRP A 306 18.37 8.33 -15.92
N LEU A 307 19.07 8.03 -17.03
CA LEU A 307 20.23 8.79 -17.45
C LEU A 307 19.88 10.25 -17.81
N CYS A 308 18.72 10.48 -18.41
CA CYS A 308 18.20 11.83 -18.67
C CYS A 308 17.97 12.60 -17.38
N GLN A 309 17.32 11.99 -16.39
CA GLN A 309 17.07 12.60 -15.09
C GLN A 309 18.38 12.92 -14.35
N LEU A 310 19.30 11.96 -14.34
CA LEU A 310 20.60 12.11 -13.67
C LEU A 310 21.46 13.21 -14.29
N THR A 311 21.50 13.32 -15.63
CA THR A 311 22.34 14.28 -16.35
C THR A 311 21.65 15.62 -16.64
N GLY A 312 20.31 15.68 -16.46
CA GLY A 312 19.51 16.85 -16.85
C GLY A 312 19.44 17.07 -18.36
N LYS A 313 19.77 16.05 -19.17
CA LYS A 313 19.82 16.14 -20.63
C LYS A 313 18.59 15.45 -21.25
N PRO A 314 17.96 16.04 -22.30
CA PRO A 314 16.95 15.33 -23.07
C PRO A 314 17.57 14.16 -23.85
N ILE A 315 16.76 13.13 -24.13
CA ILE A 315 17.19 11.86 -24.73
C ILE A 315 18.13 12.08 -25.94
N LEU A 316 17.72 12.91 -26.91
CA LEU A 316 18.47 13.14 -28.14
C LEU A 316 19.80 13.92 -27.95
N LYS A 317 20.09 14.38 -26.74
CA LYS A 317 21.33 15.08 -26.38
C LYS A 317 22.29 14.24 -25.54
N LEU A 318 21.90 13.01 -25.19
CA LEU A 318 22.80 12.07 -24.53
C LEU A 318 23.92 11.64 -25.47
N THR A 319 25.14 11.54 -24.95
CA THR A 319 26.37 11.21 -25.71
C THR A 319 26.95 9.87 -25.26
N ASN A 320 27.86 9.30 -26.04
CA ASN A 320 28.62 8.10 -25.67
C ASN A 320 29.32 8.29 -24.31
N LYS A 321 29.80 9.52 -24.02
CA LYS A 321 30.44 9.83 -22.75
C LYS A 321 29.46 9.69 -21.58
N ASP A 322 28.22 10.22 -21.73
CA ASP A 322 27.20 10.09 -20.69
C ASP A 322 26.92 8.62 -20.37
N TYR A 323 26.82 7.77 -21.38
CA TYR A 323 26.62 6.33 -21.20
C TYR A 323 27.79 5.68 -20.48
N SER A 324 29.02 5.95 -20.91
CA SER A 324 30.23 5.32 -20.35
C SER A 324 30.46 5.73 -18.90
N GLU A 325 30.25 7.01 -18.56
CA GLU A 325 30.45 7.52 -17.20
C GLU A 325 29.39 7.02 -16.20
N HIS A 326 28.24 6.52 -16.68
CA HIS A 326 27.13 6.09 -15.84
C HIS A 326 26.79 4.60 -15.96
N GLY A 327 27.77 3.77 -16.34
CA GLY A 327 27.61 2.31 -16.32
C GLY A 327 26.83 1.69 -17.48
N LEU A 328 26.50 2.46 -18.53
CA LEU A 328 25.73 1.99 -19.69
C LEU A 328 26.60 1.65 -20.91
N GLY A 329 27.89 1.36 -20.68
CA GLY A 329 28.83 0.99 -21.75
C GLY A 329 28.40 -0.28 -22.50
N GLU A 330 27.70 -1.19 -21.87
CA GLU A 330 27.17 -2.40 -22.49
C GLU A 330 26.18 -2.09 -23.61
N LEU A 331 25.33 -1.04 -23.44
CA LEU A 331 24.43 -0.58 -24.50
C LEU A 331 25.19 -0.03 -25.71
N LEU A 332 26.34 0.66 -25.49
CA LEU A 332 27.18 1.12 -26.60
C LEU A 332 27.78 -0.05 -27.38
N ALA A 333 28.19 -1.10 -26.66
CA ALA A 333 28.71 -2.32 -27.31
C ALA A 333 27.64 -3.03 -28.14
N LEU A 334 26.40 -3.08 -27.66
CA LEU A 334 25.28 -3.76 -28.32
C LEU A 334 24.72 -2.97 -29.52
N TYR A 335 24.62 -1.63 -29.40
CA TYR A 335 23.94 -0.77 -30.37
C TYR A 335 24.88 0.14 -31.16
N GLY A 336 26.17 0.10 -30.88
CA GLY A 336 27.23 0.83 -31.58
C GLY A 336 27.38 2.31 -31.18
N SER A 337 26.33 2.99 -30.78
CA SER A 337 26.41 4.38 -30.31
C SER A 337 25.22 4.80 -29.48
N ALA A 338 25.40 5.82 -28.63
CA ALA A 338 24.32 6.48 -27.90
C ALA A 338 23.24 7.02 -28.87
N TYR A 339 23.63 7.56 -30.02
CA TYR A 339 22.69 8.06 -31.01
C TYR A 339 21.65 7.00 -31.44
N ASN A 340 22.08 5.78 -31.70
CA ASN A 340 21.17 4.71 -32.10
C ASN A 340 20.17 4.36 -31.00
N VAL A 341 20.64 4.26 -29.76
CA VAL A 341 19.77 3.99 -28.60
C VAL A 341 18.83 5.15 -28.34
N ASN A 342 19.33 6.38 -28.42
CA ASN A 342 18.54 7.60 -28.22
C ASN A 342 17.36 7.68 -29.20
N ILE A 343 17.61 7.46 -30.51
CA ILE A 343 16.55 7.48 -31.53
C ILE A 343 15.52 6.38 -31.27
N LYS A 344 15.98 5.16 -30.95
CA LYS A 344 15.09 4.04 -30.64
C LYS A 344 14.16 4.39 -29.48
N ILE A 345 14.68 4.86 -28.36
CA ILE A 345 13.90 5.14 -27.16
C ILE A 345 13.04 6.39 -27.32
N PHE A 346 13.55 7.42 -28.01
CA PHE A 346 12.75 8.59 -28.34
C PHE A 346 11.49 8.21 -29.13
N ASN A 347 11.63 7.40 -30.16
CA ASN A 347 10.49 6.93 -30.96
C ASN A 347 9.54 6.05 -30.13
N ASP A 348 10.07 5.17 -29.29
CA ASP A 348 9.26 4.31 -28.41
C ASP A 348 8.38 5.15 -27.46
N ILE A 349 8.97 6.13 -26.77
CA ILE A 349 8.24 7.03 -25.88
C ILE A 349 7.26 7.92 -26.67
N GLN A 350 7.66 8.43 -27.81
CA GLN A 350 6.78 9.26 -28.65
C GLN A 350 5.52 8.50 -29.07
N HIS A 351 5.63 7.20 -29.38
CA HIS A 351 4.49 6.37 -29.75
C HIS A 351 3.52 6.09 -28.59
N THR A 352 3.90 6.37 -27.34
CA THR A 352 2.95 6.28 -26.21
C THR A 352 1.96 7.44 -26.18
N ILE A 353 2.35 8.60 -26.77
CA ILE A 353 1.53 9.81 -26.77
C ILE A 353 0.38 9.65 -27.75
N THR A 354 -0.85 9.84 -27.28
CA THR A 354 -2.04 9.76 -28.12
C THR A 354 -3.11 10.78 -27.73
N GLY A 355 -3.68 11.44 -28.71
CA GLY A 355 -4.90 12.23 -28.53
C GLY A 355 -6.18 11.39 -28.65
N TRP A 356 -6.06 10.08 -28.90
CA TRP A 356 -7.17 9.17 -29.15
C TRP A 356 -7.08 7.92 -28.27
N PRO A 357 -7.39 8.03 -26.97
CA PRO A 357 -7.23 6.92 -26.02
C PRO A 357 -8.12 5.71 -26.32
N GLY A 358 -9.26 5.91 -26.98
CA GLY A 358 -10.15 4.85 -27.46
C GLY A 358 -9.91 4.43 -28.90
N GLY A 359 -8.92 5.04 -29.59
CA GLY A 359 -8.63 4.81 -31.00
C GLY A 359 -9.26 5.86 -31.92
N LYS A 360 -8.79 5.89 -33.16
CA LYS A 360 -9.20 6.83 -34.18
C LYS A 360 -9.80 6.06 -35.36
N PRO A 361 -10.93 6.52 -35.96
CA PRO A 361 -11.50 5.87 -37.12
C PRO A 361 -10.51 5.88 -38.29
N ASN A 362 -10.38 4.74 -38.96
CA ASN A 362 -9.52 4.57 -40.16
C ASN A 362 -8.03 4.89 -39.91
N ALA A 363 -7.54 4.73 -38.67
CA ALA A 363 -6.13 4.94 -38.38
C ALA A 363 -5.29 3.79 -38.94
N ASP A 364 -4.14 4.13 -39.52
CA ASP A 364 -3.05 3.18 -39.71
C ASP A 364 -2.32 3.03 -38.37
N ASP A 365 -2.53 1.92 -37.70
CA ASP A 365 -2.01 1.63 -36.38
C ASP A 365 -1.15 0.37 -36.38
N SER A 366 -0.29 0.22 -37.38
CA SER A 366 0.64 -0.91 -37.49
C SER A 366 1.48 -1.14 -36.21
N ASN A 367 1.77 -0.06 -35.48
CA ASN A 367 2.49 -0.10 -34.19
C ASN A 367 1.57 -0.27 -32.97
N ARG A 368 0.27 0.02 -33.10
CA ARG A 368 -0.74 0.01 -32.04
C ARG A 368 -2.08 -0.48 -32.59
N PRO A 369 -2.17 -1.75 -33.03
CA PRO A 369 -3.37 -2.27 -33.71
C PRO A 369 -4.63 -2.19 -32.85
N GLU A 370 -4.49 -2.19 -31.52
CA GLU A 370 -5.60 -2.02 -30.58
C GLU A 370 -6.29 -0.65 -30.68
N ARG A 371 -5.68 0.34 -31.32
CA ARG A 371 -6.25 1.68 -31.50
C ARG A 371 -7.13 1.79 -32.74
N ALA A 372 -6.95 0.92 -33.72
CA ALA A 372 -7.66 1.00 -34.99
C ALA A 372 -9.10 0.49 -34.93
N THR A 373 -9.30 -0.70 -34.35
CA THR A 373 -10.59 -1.40 -34.34
C THR A 373 -10.87 -2.06 -33.02
N PRO A 374 -12.16 -2.19 -32.62
CA PRO A 374 -13.33 -1.54 -33.23
C PRO A 374 -13.36 -0.02 -32.98
N TYR A 375 -14.18 0.71 -33.76
CA TYR A 375 -14.47 2.12 -33.51
C TYR A 375 -15.95 2.38 -33.83
N PRO A 376 -16.75 3.06 -32.95
CA PRO A 376 -16.37 3.39 -31.56
C PRO A 376 -16.21 2.16 -30.69
N LYS A 377 -15.49 2.30 -29.57
CA LYS A 377 -15.30 1.23 -28.57
C LYS A 377 -16.32 1.31 -27.46
N LYS A 378 -16.64 0.15 -26.87
CA LYS A 378 -17.22 0.07 -25.54
C LYS A 378 -16.11 0.12 -24.52
N VAL A 379 -16.18 1.07 -23.59
CA VAL A 379 -15.14 1.33 -22.60
C VAL A 379 -15.75 1.22 -21.21
N VAL A 380 -15.11 0.47 -20.31
CA VAL A 380 -15.46 0.47 -18.89
C VAL A 380 -14.32 1.07 -18.08
N VAL A 381 -14.64 2.05 -17.25
CA VAL A 381 -13.73 2.62 -16.26
C VAL A 381 -14.16 2.11 -14.90
N PHE A 382 -13.32 1.31 -14.24
CA PHE A 382 -13.52 0.89 -12.87
C PHE A 382 -12.94 1.94 -11.93
N SER A 383 -13.73 2.41 -10.98
CA SER A 383 -13.38 3.39 -9.97
C SER A 383 -13.56 2.76 -8.58
N PRO A 384 -12.47 2.49 -7.83
CA PRO A 384 -12.58 1.91 -6.50
C PRO A 384 -13.49 2.70 -5.56
N HIS A 385 -13.38 4.03 -5.57
CA HIS A 385 -14.27 4.95 -4.85
C HIS A 385 -14.94 5.92 -5.82
N PRO A 386 -16.02 6.60 -5.38
CA PRO A 386 -16.76 7.56 -6.23
C PRO A 386 -16.04 8.89 -6.50
N ASP A 387 -14.79 8.86 -6.97
CA ASP A 387 -13.95 10.02 -7.33
C ASP A 387 -12.68 9.64 -8.08
N ASP A 388 -12.19 8.39 -7.96
CA ASP A 388 -10.92 7.95 -8.51
C ASP A 388 -10.86 8.08 -10.05
N ASP A 389 -11.97 7.88 -10.75
CA ASP A 389 -12.11 8.05 -12.20
C ASP A 389 -11.84 9.49 -12.64
N VAL A 390 -12.39 10.46 -11.93
CA VAL A 390 -12.21 11.89 -12.24
C VAL A 390 -10.84 12.38 -11.79
N ILE A 391 -10.43 12.02 -10.56
CA ILE A 391 -9.14 12.45 -9.99
C ILE A 391 -7.98 11.93 -10.85
N SER A 392 -8.01 10.67 -11.24
CA SER A 392 -6.88 10.02 -11.92
C SER A 392 -6.93 10.19 -13.43
N MET A 393 -8.11 10.10 -14.06
CA MET A 393 -8.20 10.10 -15.51
C MET A 393 -9.33 10.96 -16.11
N GLY A 394 -9.84 11.96 -15.38
CA GLY A 394 -10.98 12.78 -15.80
C GLY A 394 -10.79 13.47 -17.17
N GLY A 395 -9.57 13.88 -17.51
CA GLY A 395 -9.27 14.41 -18.86
C GLY A 395 -9.37 13.35 -19.96
N THR A 396 -8.91 12.12 -19.70
CA THR A 396 -9.04 10.97 -20.61
C THR A 396 -10.51 10.52 -20.71
N LEU A 397 -11.22 10.46 -19.59
CA LEU A 397 -12.65 10.14 -19.52
C LEU A 397 -13.47 11.09 -20.40
N ARG A 398 -13.27 12.40 -20.23
CA ARG A 398 -13.91 13.44 -21.03
C ARG A 398 -13.62 13.23 -22.52
N ARG A 399 -12.37 12.98 -22.88
CA ARG A 399 -11.97 12.78 -24.29
C ARG A 399 -12.60 11.55 -24.91
N LEU A 400 -12.71 10.44 -24.17
CA LEU A 400 -13.41 9.24 -24.65
C LEU A 400 -14.88 9.55 -24.97
N CYS A 401 -15.57 10.31 -24.13
CA CYS A 401 -16.94 10.75 -24.38
C CYS A 401 -17.05 11.68 -25.59
N ASP A 402 -16.18 12.69 -25.71
CA ASP A 402 -16.15 13.64 -26.83
C ASP A 402 -15.84 12.95 -28.17
N GLN A 403 -15.12 11.82 -28.14
CA GLN A 403 -14.83 10.99 -29.31
C GLN A 403 -15.89 9.93 -29.59
N HIS A 404 -17.05 10.03 -28.93
CA HIS A 404 -18.24 9.20 -29.15
C HIS A 404 -18.07 7.70 -28.86
N HIS A 405 -17.14 7.33 -27.97
CA HIS A 405 -17.08 5.99 -27.44
C HIS A 405 -18.26 5.73 -26.49
N ASP A 406 -18.68 4.47 -26.38
CA ASP A 406 -19.70 4.04 -25.43
C ASP A 406 -19.03 3.80 -24.07
N VAL A 407 -19.05 4.84 -23.23
CA VAL A 407 -18.27 4.88 -21.98
C VAL A 407 -19.15 4.57 -20.81
N HIS A 408 -18.78 3.53 -20.05
CA HIS A 408 -19.38 3.12 -18.79
C HIS A 408 -18.41 3.41 -17.64
N VAL A 409 -18.92 3.87 -16.50
CA VAL A 409 -18.17 4.01 -15.25
C VAL A 409 -18.76 3.09 -14.21
N ALA A 410 -17.92 2.26 -13.58
CA ALA A 410 -18.31 1.31 -12.56
C ALA A 410 -17.62 1.65 -11.22
N TYR A 411 -18.39 2.21 -10.29
CA TYR A 411 -17.95 2.46 -8.93
C TYR A 411 -18.01 1.18 -8.12
N GLU A 412 -16.87 0.71 -7.65
CA GLU A 412 -16.74 -0.61 -7.03
C GLU A 412 -17.23 -0.61 -5.59
N THR A 413 -17.04 0.50 -4.87
CA THR A 413 -17.50 0.68 -3.49
C THR A 413 -18.37 1.93 -3.35
N SER A 414 -19.17 1.98 -2.28
CA SER A 414 -20.01 3.16 -1.99
C SER A 414 -19.21 4.39 -1.53
N GLY A 415 -17.97 4.20 -1.05
CA GLY A 415 -17.18 5.28 -0.46
C GLY A 415 -17.75 5.86 0.85
N ASN A 416 -18.74 5.19 1.46
CA ASN A 416 -19.49 5.69 2.63
C ASN A 416 -18.61 6.00 3.85
N ILE A 417 -17.48 5.31 4.00
CA ILE A 417 -16.54 5.50 5.13
C ILE A 417 -15.92 6.92 5.11
N ALA A 418 -15.81 7.54 3.95
CA ALA A 418 -15.22 8.86 3.79
C ALA A 418 -16.18 10.02 4.16
N VAL A 419 -17.48 9.75 4.32
CA VAL A 419 -18.49 10.76 4.62
C VAL A 419 -18.59 11.01 6.13
N GLY A 420 -18.33 12.23 6.56
CA GLY A 420 -18.46 12.67 7.95
C GLY A 420 -19.92 12.69 8.45
N ASP A 421 -20.11 12.52 9.74
CA ASP A 421 -21.43 12.57 10.36
C ASP A 421 -22.08 13.96 10.24
N ASP A 422 -21.29 15.03 10.34
CA ASP A 422 -21.77 16.41 10.16
C ASP A 422 -22.32 16.66 8.74
N GLU A 423 -21.76 15.98 7.75
CA GLU A 423 -22.25 16.06 6.39
C GLU A 423 -23.61 15.38 6.24
N VAL A 424 -23.77 14.20 6.82
CA VAL A 424 -25.07 13.50 6.88
C VAL A 424 -26.11 14.38 7.59
N ILE A 425 -25.75 14.98 8.73
CA ILE A 425 -26.64 15.90 9.47
C ILE A 425 -27.08 17.06 8.57
N ARG A 426 -26.16 17.69 7.84
CA ARG A 426 -26.46 18.80 6.92
C ARG A 426 -27.47 18.39 5.84
N TYR A 427 -27.32 17.21 5.24
CA TYR A 427 -28.28 16.73 4.24
C TYR A 427 -29.62 16.34 4.88
N CYS A 428 -29.65 15.77 6.07
CA CYS A 428 -30.88 15.49 6.80
C CYS A 428 -31.63 16.79 7.18
N GLU A 429 -30.93 17.84 7.60
CA GLU A 429 -31.53 19.18 7.86
C GLU A 429 -32.11 19.77 6.58
N TYR A 430 -31.37 19.64 5.44
CA TYR A 430 -31.91 20.08 4.15
C TYR A 430 -33.19 19.33 3.77
N LEU A 431 -33.23 18.00 3.90
CA LEU A 431 -34.41 17.19 3.62
C LEU A 431 -35.59 17.60 4.52
N ARG A 432 -35.37 17.80 5.80
CA ARG A 432 -36.39 18.28 6.75
C ARG A 432 -37.00 19.60 6.28
N ASP A 433 -36.17 20.58 5.97
CA ASP A 433 -36.62 21.93 5.57
C ASP A 433 -37.38 21.89 4.22
N VAL A 434 -36.98 21.03 3.29
CA VAL A 434 -37.68 20.80 2.02
C VAL A 434 -39.02 20.13 2.24
N CYS A 435 -39.11 19.12 3.12
CA CYS A 435 -40.36 18.43 3.44
C CYS A 435 -41.34 19.40 4.14
N ASP A 436 -40.88 20.21 5.07
CA ASP A 436 -41.73 21.24 5.74
C ASP A 436 -42.39 22.20 4.76
N LYS A 437 -41.66 22.55 3.69
CA LYS A 437 -42.16 23.50 2.69
C LYS A 437 -43.08 22.85 1.65
N TYR A 438 -42.76 21.68 1.15
CA TYR A 438 -43.40 21.10 -0.03
C TYR A 438 -44.27 19.87 0.26
N SER A 439 -44.12 19.23 1.41
CA SER A 439 -44.89 18.04 1.82
C SER A 439 -45.32 18.12 3.29
N PRO A 440 -46.00 19.24 3.73
CA PRO A 440 -46.28 19.47 5.15
C PRO A 440 -47.23 18.42 5.78
N ASN A 441 -47.94 17.66 4.96
CA ASN A 441 -48.87 16.60 5.40
C ASN A 441 -48.25 15.20 5.39
N ASP A 442 -47.01 15.01 4.92
CA ASP A 442 -46.28 13.76 4.94
C ASP A 442 -45.00 13.92 5.74
N SER A 443 -45.00 13.40 6.95
CA SER A 443 -43.84 13.51 7.85
C SER A 443 -42.83 12.36 7.68
N THR A 444 -43.10 11.36 6.83
CA THR A 444 -42.29 10.14 6.76
C THR A 444 -40.79 10.40 6.56
N VAL A 445 -40.43 11.20 5.55
CA VAL A 445 -39.02 11.53 5.26
C VAL A 445 -38.45 12.46 6.33
N LYS A 446 -39.26 13.43 6.80
CA LYS A 446 -38.89 14.37 7.86
C LYS A 446 -38.58 13.65 9.17
N ASP A 447 -39.48 12.76 9.62
CA ASP A 447 -39.32 12.01 10.88
C ASP A 447 -38.05 11.15 10.82
N LYS A 448 -37.79 10.55 9.66
CA LYS A 448 -36.56 9.76 9.45
C LYS A 448 -35.29 10.61 9.48
N ALA A 449 -35.31 11.76 8.87
CA ALA A 449 -34.21 12.72 8.92
C ALA A 449 -33.91 13.19 10.36
N GLU A 450 -34.96 13.51 11.14
CA GLU A 450 -34.86 13.90 12.55
C GLU A 450 -34.32 12.74 13.43
N GLU A 451 -34.75 11.51 13.18
CA GLU A 451 -34.21 10.31 13.86
C GLU A 451 -32.72 10.17 13.62
N ILE A 452 -32.25 10.31 12.37
CA ILE A 452 -30.82 10.23 12.01
C ILE A 452 -30.04 11.37 12.68
N ILE A 453 -30.53 12.61 12.64
CA ILE A 453 -29.88 13.76 13.29
C ILE A 453 -29.74 13.51 14.79
N LYS A 454 -30.83 13.08 15.45
CA LYS A 454 -30.83 12.77 16.88
C LYS A 454 -29.82 11.69 17.22
N TYR A 455 -29.80 10.59 16.45
CA TYR A 455 -28.85 9.52 16.64
C TYR A 455 -27.42 10.00 16.53
N LEU A 456 -27.05 10.69 15.44
CA LEU A 456 -25.67 11.12 15.19
C LEU A 456 -25.18 12.17 16.21
N ARG A 457 -26.08 13.04 16.71
CA ARG A 457 -25.71 14.09 17.68
C ARG A 457 -25.62 13.62 19.13
N PHE A 458 -26.47 12.66 19.54
CA PHE A 458 -26.70 12.40 20.96
C PHE A 458 -26.64 10.92 21.36
N GLU A 459 -26.85 9.99 20.42
CA GLU A 459 -27.01 8.57 20.74
C GLU A 459 -25.87 7.69 20.22
N LYS A 460 -25.12 8.18 19.24
CA LYS A 460 -24.03 7.41 18.62
C LYS A 460 -22.92 7.18 19.63
N VAL A 461 -22.63 5.90 19.91
CA VAL A 461 -21.51 5.46 20.72
C VAL A 461 -20.52 4.75 19.81
N GLU A 462 -19.28 5.14 19.83
CA GLU A 462 -18.21 4.47 19.10
C GLU A 462 -17.75 3.23 19.88
N ASN A 463 -18.46 2.13 19.70
CA ASN A 463 -18.21 0.86 20.41
C ASN A 463 -17.68 -0.26 19.49
N GLY A 464 -17.38 0.05 18.22
CA GLY A 464 -16.91 -0.93 17.24
C GLY A 464 -18.02 -1.74 16.56
N GLU A 465 -19.29 -1.41 16.82
CA GLU A 465 -20.42 -1.98 16.10
C GLU A 465 -20.60 -1.34 14.71
N PRO A 466 -21.20 -2.05 13.76
CA PRO A 466 -21.53 -1.50 12.45
C PRO A 466 -22.42 -0.26 12.56
N GLU A 467 -22.18 0.73 11.69
CA GLU A 467 -23.01 1.93 11.59
C GLU A 467 -24.46 1.56 11.23
N LYS A 468 -25.43 2.35 11.69
CA LYS A 468 -26.85 2.13 11.34
C LYS A 468 -27.08 2.16 9.83
N LYS A 469 -27.88 1.25 9.31
CA LYS A 469 -28.16 1.11 7.88
C LYS A 469 -28.66 2.42 7.24
N ASP A 470 -29.49 3.19 7.93
CA ASP A 470 -30.02 4.47 7.40
C ASP A 470 -28.90 5.52 7.27
N VAL A 471 -27.96 5.53 8.20
CA VAL A 471 -26.78 6.42 8.13
C VAL A 471 -25.87 5.99 6.97
N LEU A 472 -25.60 4.69 6.81
CA LEU A 472 -24.83 4.16 5.69
C LEU A 472 -25.51 4.46 4.35
N PHE A 473 -26.84 4.34 4.28
CA PHE A 473 -27.61 4.71 3.10
C PHE A 473 -27.42 6.20 2.76
N MET A 474 -27.53 7.09 3.74
CA MET A 474 -27.32 8.53 3.52
C MET A 474 -25.89 8.82 3.04
N LYS A 475 -24.89 8.24 3.71
CA LYS A 475 -23.47 8.38 3.33
C LYS A 475 -23.22 7.89 1.89
N GLY A 476 -23.70 6.70 1.56
CA GLY A 476 -23.57 6.13 0.22
C GLY A 476 -24.33 6.95 -0.83
N THR A 477 -25.52 7.49 -0.51
CA THR A 477 -26.30 8.33 -1.43
C THR A 477 -25.60 9.65 -1.74
N ILE A 478 -24.98 10.30 -0.75
CA ILE A 478 -24.18 11.51 -0.95
C ILE A 478 -23.08 11.24 -1.98
N ARG A 479 -22.28 10.18 -1.78
CA ARG A 479 -21.19 9.81 -2.69
C ARG A 479 -21.69 9.45 -4.09
N ARG A 480 -22.83 8.76 -4.19
CA ARG A 480 -23.43 8.40 -5.49
C ARG A 480 -23.86 9.62 -6.29
N GLU A 481 -24.43 10.63 -5.65
CA GLU A 481 -24.85 11.85 -6.36
C GLU A 481 -23.65 12.70 -6.79
N GLU A 482 -22.58 12.74 -6.00
CA GLU A 482 -21.30 13.35 -6.40
C GLU A 482 -20.73 12.63 -7.64
N ALA A 483 -20.69 11.31 -7.61
CA ALA A 483 -20.21 10.48 -8.72
C ALA A 483 -21.05 10.68 -10.00
N ARG A 484 -22.39 10.69 -9.89
CA ARG A 484 -23.28 10.99 -11.02
C ARG A 484 -23.04 12.37 -11.60
N HIS A 485 -22.81 13.36 -10.72
CA HIS A 485 -22.50 14.71 -11.16
C HIS A 485 -21.19 14.75 -11.96
N GLY A 486 -20.12 14.13 -11.45
CA GLY A 486 -18.83 14.02 -12.13
C GLY A 486 -18.96 13.32 -13.49
N CYS A 487 -19.71 12.21 -13.55
CA CYS A 487 -20.00 11.49 -14.78
C CYS A 487 -20.74 12.36 -15.83
N ARG A 488 -21.84 13.02 -15.42
CA ARG A 488 -22.59 13.93 -16.31
C ARG A 488 -21.72 15.06 -16.82
N TYR A 489 -20.91 15.65 -15.94
CA TYR A 489 -19.99 16.72 -16.31
C TYR A 489 -18.90 16.25 -17.27
N SER A 490 -18.45 15.02 -17.14
CA SER A 490 -17.50 14.37 -18.03
C SER A 490 -18.12 13.89 -19.35
N GLY A 491 -19.44 13.87 -19.47
CA GLY A 491 -20.17 13.47 -20.67
C GLY A 491 -20.60 12.00 -20.71
N VAL A 492 -20.48 11.28 -19.58
CA VAL A 492 -20.98 9.91 -19.43
C VAL A 492 -22.51 9.94 -19.29
N LYS A 493 -23.21 9.03 -19.97
CA LYS A 493 -24.67 8.93 -19.88
C LYS A 493 -25.10 8.32 -18.55
N ASP A 494 -26.24 8.76 -18.01
CA ASP A 494 -26.75 8.27 -16.72
C ASP A 494 -26.96 6.76 -16.69
N GLU A 495 -27.41 6.17 -17.81
CA GLU A 495 -27.61 4.72 -17.94
C GLU A 495 -26.30 3.90 -17.93
N ASN A 496 -25.16 4.56 -18.15
CA ASN A 496 -23.84 3.94 -18.17
C ASN A 496 -23.08 4.12 -16.84
N VAL A 497 -23.74 4.64 -15.81
CA VAL A 497 -23.16 4.78 -14.47
C VAL A 497 -23.61 3.62 -13.59
N HIS A 498 -22.66 2.80 -13.14
CA HIS A 498 -22.91 1.58 -12.40
C HIS A 498 -22.37 1.70 -10.97
N PHE A 499 -23.17 1.33 -9.97
CA PHE A 499 -22.75 1.23 -8.57
C PHE A 499 -22.78 -0.23 -8.17
N LEU A 500 -21.59 -0.80 -7.90
CA LEU A 500 -21.43 -2.24 -7.66
C LEU A 500 -21.63 -2.61 -6.19
N ASP A 501 -21.30 -1.69 -5.27
CA ASP A 501 -21.42 -1.88 -3.83
C ASP A 501 -20.83 -3.22 -3.38
N LEU A 502 -19.58 -3.48 -3.72
CA LEU A 502 -18.94 -4.77 -3.47
C LEU A 502 -18.99 -5.15 -1.98
N PRO A 503 -19.50 -6.33 -1.64
CA PRO A 503 -19.76 -6.77 -0.26
C PRO A 503 -18.54 -6.73 0.68
N PHE A 504 -17.32 -6.88 0.13
CA PHE A 504 -16.12 -6.79 0.97
C PHE A 504 -15.97 -5.44 1.67
N TYR A 505 -16.47 -4.36 1.05
CA TYR A 505 -16.41 -2.99 1.57
C TYR A 505 -17.61 -2.62 2.43
N GLU A 506 -18.79 -3.14 2.10
CA GLU A 506 -20.08 -2.73 2.68
C GLU A 506 -20.33 -3.38 4.07
N THR A 507 -19.35 -3.33 4.95
CA THR A 507 -19.41 -3.94 6.30
C THR A 507 -20.09 -3.05 7.33
N GLY A 508 -20.23 -1.76 7.06
CA GLY A 508 -20.64 -0.75 8.05
C GLY A 508 -19.54 -0.42 9.07
N LEU A 509 -18.33 -0.96 8.88
CA LEU A 509 -17.15 -0.75 9.71
C LEU A 509 -16.02 -0.16 8.86
N VAL A 510 -15.05 0.46 9.52
CA VAL A 510 -13.78 0.83 8.86
C VAL A 510 -13.00 -0.42 8.43
N LYS A 511 -13.12 -1.52 9.19
CA LYS A 511 -12.54 -2.82 8.84
C LYS A 511 -13.35 -3.45 7.72
N LYS A 512 -12.68 -3.77 6.63
CA LYS A 512 -13.25 -4.44 5.45
C LYS A 512 -13.05 -5.95 5.54
N ASN A 513 -13.86 -6.68 4.81
CA ASN A 513 -13.70 -8.12 4.63
C ASN A 513 -12.62 -8.44 3.58
N ASP A 514 -12.18 -9.69 3.54
CA ASP A 514 -11.39 -10.19 2.44
C ASP A 514 -12.28 -10.35 1.19
N LEU A 515 -11.67 -10.31 -0.01
CA LEU A 515 -12.36 -10.53 -1.28
C LEU A 515 -13.14 -11.84 -1.27
N GLY A 516 -14.44 -11.76 -1.57
CA GLY A 516 -15.36 -12.89 -1.62
C GLY A 516 -15.79 -13.30 -3.04
N GLU A 517 -16.46 -14.46 -3.17
CA GLU A 517 -17.04 -14.90 -4.46
C GLU A 517 -18.17 -14.00 -4.95
N ALA A 518 -18.90 -13.41 -4.00
CA ALA A 518 -19.96 -12.48 -4.31
C ALA A 518 -19.43 -11.22 -5.01
N ASP A 519 -18.30 -10.70 -4.56
CA ASP A 519 -17.64 -9.52 -5.17
C ASP A 519 -17.27 -9.82 -6.63
N VAL A 520 -16.60 -10.95 -6.87
CA VAL A 520 -16.17 -11.38 -8.20
C VAL A 520 -17.37 -11.61 -9.12
N ALA A 521 -18.45 -12.22 -8.61
CA ALA A 521 -19.67 -12.49 -9.38
C ALA A 521 -20.36 -11.20 -9.87
N ILE A 522 -20.36 -10.14 -9.05
CA ILE A 522 -20.92 -8.83 -9.42
C ILE A 522 -20.12 -8.22 -10.57
N VAL A 523 -18.80 -8.18 -10.45
CA VAL A 523 -17.92 -7.65 -11.51
C VAL A 523 -18.04 -8.48 -12.78
N LYS A 524 -18.02 -9.82 -12.66
CA LYS A 524 -18.18 -10.75 -13.79
C LYS A 524 -19.48 -10.48 -14.55
N LYS A 525 -20.59 -10.31 -13.83
CA LYS A 525 -21.88 -10.01 -14.44
C LYS A 525 -21.84 -8.70 -15.24
N LEU A 526 -21.30 -7.63 -14.68
CA LEU A 526 -21.15 -6.36 -15.38
C LEU A 526 -20.35 -6.53 -16.69
N LEU A 527 -19.23 -7.25 -16.63
CA LEU A 527 -18.39 -7.49 -17.80
C LEU A 527 -19.10 -8.32 -18.87
N GLN A 528 -19.90 -9.31 -18.48
CA GLN A 528 -20.73 -10.11 -19.42
C GLN A 528 -21.85 -9.30 -20.06
N ASP A 529 -22.45 -8.37 -19.32
CA ASP A 529 -23.54 -7.52 -19.82
C ASP A 529 -23.02 -6.49 -20.83
N ILE A 530 -21.85 -5.88 -20.58
CA ILE A 530 -21.27 -4.81 -21.41
C ILE A 530 -20.42 -5.38 -22.55
N LYS A 531 -19.58 -6.39 -22.25
CA LYS A 531 -18.55 -6.94 -23.17
C LYS A 531 -17.64 -5.83 -23.73
N PRO A 532 -16.83 -5.18 -22.88
CA PRO A 532 -16.03 -4.03 -23.29
C PRO A 532 -14.90 -4.42 -24.24
N ASP A 533 -14.57 -3.49 -25.15
CA ASP A 533 -13.36 -3.56 -25.97
C ASP A 533 -12.13 -3.06 -25.21
N GLN A 534 -12.36 -2.23 -24.18
CA GLN A 534 -11.31 -1.58 -23.41
C GLN A 534 -11.76 -1.36 -21.97
N MET A 535 -10.91 -1.69 -21.04
CA MET A 535 -11.11 -1.46 -19.60
C MET A 535 -10.00 -0.56 -19.05
N PHE A 536 -10.36 0.35 -18.16
CA PHE A 536 -9.43 1.10 -17.33
C PHE A 536 -9.66 0.71 -15.88
N VAL A 537 -8.60 0.30 -15.18
CA VAL A 537 -8.63 -0.14 -13.79
C VAL A 537 -7.63 0.65 -12.96
N ALA A 538 -7.93 0.87 -11.69
CA ALA A 538 -7.00 1.55 -10.80
C ALA A 538 -5.77 0.68 -10.52
N GLY A 539 -4.60 1.15 -10.97
CA GLY A 539 -3.29 0.54 -10.71
C GLY A 539 -2.56 1.16 -9.52
N ASP A 540 -3.26 1.94 -8.72
CA ASP A 540 -2.74 2.68 -7.58
C ASP A 540 -2.77 1.80 -6.31
N LEU A 541 -1.85 0.83 -6.24
CA LEU A 541 -1.79 -0.19 -5.20
C LEU A 541 -1.11 0.30 -3.90
N ALA A 542 -0.58 1.52 -3.91
CA ALA A 542 -0.03 2.20 -2.74
C ALA A 542 -1.12 2.82 -1.85
N ASP A 543 -2.41 2.62 -2.19
CA ASP A 543 -3.55 3.02 -1.36
C ASP A 543 -3.38 2.50 0.07
N PRO A 544 -3.27 3.43 1.04
CA PRO A 544 -3.06 3.07 2.43
C PRO A 544 -4.22 2.28 3.04
N HIS A 545 -5.40 2.32 2.43
CA HIS A 545 -6.60 1.63 2.89
C HIS A 545 -6.72 0.21 2.32
N GLY A 546 -5.92 -0.13 1.30
CA GLY A 546 -5.92 -1.42 0.62
C GLY A 546 -7.15 -1.69 -0.25
N THR A 547 -8.05 -0.69 -0.43
CA THR A 547 -9.28 -0.83 -1.20
C THR A 547 -8.99 -1.03 -2.68
N HIS A 548 -8.10 -0.20 -3.25
CA HIS A 548 -7.73 -0.26 -4.67
C HIS A 548 -7.18 -1.63 -5.06
N LYS A 549 -6.36 -2.23 -4.18
CA LYS A 549 -5.84 -3.58 -4.41
C LYS A 549 -6.95 -4.63 -4.45
N VAL A 550 -7.89 -4.60 -3.50
CA VAL A 550 -8.99 -5.57 -3.44
C VAL A 550 -9.92 -5.40 -4.64
N CYS A 551 -10.22 -4.15 -5.04
CA CYS A 551 -11.00 -3.85 -6.23
C CYS A 551 -10.33 -4.39 -7.50
N LEU A 552 -9.03 -4.13 -7.68
CA LEU A 552 -8.28 -4.69 -8.81
C LEU A 552 -8.28 -6.22 -8.79
N ASP A 553 -8.10 -6.85 -7.63
CA ASP A 553 -8.15 -8.32 -7.51
C ASP A 553 -9.54 -8.87 -7.89
N ALA A 554 -10.64 -8.17 -7.58
CA ALA A 554 -11.99 -8.55 -8.00
C ALA A 554 -12.13 -8.52 -9.53
N VAL A 555 -11.65 -7.45 -10.18
CA VAL A 555 -11.69 -7.33 -11.65
C VAL A 555 -10.83 -8.41 -12.31
N LEU A 556 -9.61 -8.64 -11.83
CA LEU A 556 -8.71 -9.65 -12.40
C LEU A 556 -9.25 -11.07 -12.21
N ALA A 557 -9.86 -11.36 -11.05
CA ALA A 557 -10.50 -12.66 -10.82
C ALA A 557 -11.69 -12.87 -11.77
N ALA A 558 -12.50 -11.83 -11.99
CA ALA A 558 -13.60 -11.90 -12.96
C ALA A 558 -13.09 -12.11 -14.40
N ILE A 559 -11.99 -11.45 -14.78
CA ILE A 559 -11.32 -11.65 -16.08
C ILE A 559 -10.82 -13.09 -16.21
N ASP A 560 -10.17 -13.66 -15.19
CA ASP A 560 -9.68 -15.04 -15.24
C ASP A 560 -10.83 -16.06 -15.39
N GLU A 561 -11.96 -15.81 -14.74
CA GLU A 561 -13.17 -16.63 -14.93
C GLU A 561 -13.81 -16.49 -16.32
N LEU A 562 -13.56 -15.39 -17.03
CA LEU A 562 -14.09 -15.09 -18.37
C LEU A 562 -13.09 -15.31 -19.50
N LYS A 563 -11.90 -15.81 -19.22
CA LYS A 563 -10.77 -15.89 -20.17
C LYS A 563 -11.06 -16.64 -21.46
N ASP A 564 -12.04 -17.54 -21.45
CA ASP A 564 -12.47 -18.32 -22.62
C ASP A 564 -13.50 -17.63 -23.50
N GLU A 565 -14.05 -16.48 -23.03
CA GLU A 565 -15.00 -15.67 -23.79
C GLU A 565 -14.32 -14.98 -24.99
N GLU A 566 -14.94 -15.08 -26.17
CA GLU A 566 -14.34 -14.59 -27.42
C GLU A 566 -14.07 -13.09 -27.40
N TRP A 567 -15.01 -12.29 -26.85
CA TRP A 567 -14.86 -10.84 -26.77
C TRP A 567 -13.67 -10.41 -25.90
N LEU A 568 -13.35 -11.18 -24.86
CA LEU A 568 -12.26 -10.84 -23.93
C LEU A 568 -10.87 -10.99 -24.57
N LYS A 569 -10.72 -11.85 -25.58
CA LYS A 569 -9.45 -12.02 -26.31
C LYS A 569 -8.99 -10.74 -27.00
N HIS A 570 -9.92 -9.86 -27.33
CA HIS A 570 -9.65 -8.59 -28.01
C HIS A 570 -9.72 -7.38 -27.06
N CYS A 571 -10.19 -7.57 -25.84
CA CYS A 571 -10.28 -6.52 -24.83
C CYS A 571 -8.90 -6.12 -24.33
N ARG A 572 -8.67 -4.81 -24.16
CA ARG A 572 -7.43 -4.25 -23.58
C ARG A 572 -7.70 -3.73 -22.17
N VAL A 573 -6.84 -4.11 -21.24
CA VAL A 573 -6.89 -3.62 -19.86
C VAL A 573 -5.75 -2.63 -19.66
N TRP A 574 -6.12 -1.41 -19.26
CA TRP A 574 -5.19 -0.32 -18.97
C TRP A 574 -5.25 -0.03 -17.47
N MET A 575 -4.09 0.12 -16.86
CA MET A 575 -3.98 0.52 -15.46
C MET A 575 -3.72 2.01 -15.39
N TYR A 576 -4.53 2.75 -14.63
CA TYR A 576 -4.31 4.17 -14.37
C TYR A 576 -3.85 4.41 -12.93
N ARG A 577 -3.12 5.51 -12.70
CA ARG A 577 -2.72 6.03 -11.38
C ARG A 577 -3.02 7.52 -11.31
N GLY A 578 -3.05 8.08 -10.11
CA GLY A 578 -3.21 9.53 -9.89
C GLY A 578 -3.79 9.91 -8.55
N ALA A 579 -4.45 9.01 -7.82
CA ALA A 579 -5.00 9.30 -6.50
C ALA A 579 -3.91 9.26 -5.40
N TRP A 580 -3.04 8.25 -5.44
CA TRP A 580 -2.01 8.03 -4.41
C TRP A 580 -0.58 8.06 -4.95
N ALA A 581 -0.38 7.62 -6.18
CA ALA A 581 0.92 7.61 -6.84
C ALA A 581 0.77 7.95 -8.32
N GLU A 582 1.87 8.34 -8.96
CA GLU A 582 1.98 8.53 -10.40
C GLU A 582 2.76 7.37 -11.03
N TRP A 583 2.58 7.17 -12.34
CA TRP A 583 3.42 6.26 -13.09
C TRP A 583 4.80 6.86 -13.30
N GLU A 584 5.83 6.06 -13.06
CA GLU A 584 7.16 6.38 -13.53
C GLU A 584 7.17 6.52 -15.05
N MET A 585 7.95 7.47 -15.57
CA MET A 585 7.92 7.84 -17.00
C MET A 585 8.27 6.66 -17.92
N ASP A 586 9.10 5.75 -17.47
CA ASP A 586 9.49 4.55 -18.21
C ASP A 586 8.38 3.47 -18.24
N HIS A 587 7.37 3.55 -17.37
CA HIS A 587 6.23 2.62 -17.33
C HIS A 587 5.02 3.10 -18.13
N ILE A 588 4.99 4.37 -18.56
CA ILE A 588 3.85 4.92 -19.30
C ILE A 588 3.75 4.27 -20.68
N GLU A 589 2.66 3.53 -20.93
CA GLU A 589 2.34 2.93 -22.23
C GLU A 589 1.28 3.72 -23.01
N MET A 590 0.51 4.57 -22.33
CA MET A 590 -0.43 5.51 -22.92
C MET A 590 -0.33 6.85 -22.20
N ALA A 591 0.11 7.89 -22.91
CA ALA A 591 0.15 9.27 -22.44
C ALA A 591 -0.87 10.10 -23.22
N VAL A 592 -1.90 10.59 -22.52
CA VAL A 592 -2.98 11.37 -23.14
C VAL A 592 -2.78 12.84 -22.78
N PRO A 593 -2.28 13.67 -23.73
CA PRO A 593 -2.16 15.11 -23.49
C PRO A 593 -3.55 15.74 -23.39
N ILE A 594 -3.81 16.52 -22.35
CA ILE A 594 -5.06 17.22 -22.13
C ILE A 594 -4.91 18.71 -22.35
N SER A 595 -5.93 19.34 -22.93
CA SER A 595 -5.99 20.79 -23.12
C SER A 595 -6.30 21.53 -21.82
N PRO A 596 -6.05 22.85 -21.74
CA PRO A 596 -6.50 23.66 -20.60
C PRO A 596 -8.01 23.60 -20.36
N GLU A 597 -8.80 23.40 -21.40
CA GLU A 597 -10.25 23.25 -21.30
C GLU A 597 -10.63 21.91 -20.67
N GLU A 598 -10.04 20.80 -21.12
CA GLU A 598 -10.23 19.48 -20.51
C GLU A 598 -9.79 19.46 -19.04
N LEU A 599 -8.70 20.16 -18.71
CA LEU A 599 -8.27 20.33 -17.32
C LEU A 599 -9.32 21.09 -16.49
N ARG A 600 -9.94 22.13 -17.07
CA ARG A 600 -11.02 22.86 -16.41
C ARG A 600 -12.24 21.95 -16.17
N PHE A 601 -12.61 21.14 -17.14
CA PHE A 601 -13.67 20.13 -16.97
C PHE A 601 -13.35 19.17 -15.82
N LYS A 602 -12.17 18.58 -15.84
CA LYS A 602 -11.71 17.69 -14.75
C LYS A 602 -11.79 18.33 -13.36
N ARG A 603 -11.43 19.62 -13.26
CA ARG A 603 -11.46 20.35 -11.96
C ARG A 603 -12.87 20.65 -11.46
N ASN A 604 -13.84 20.75 -12.34
CA ASN A 604 -15.22 21.10 -12.03
C ASN A 604 -16.11 19.85 -11.86
N ALA A 605 -15.66 18.69 -12.33
CA ALA A 605 -16.30 17.40 -12.12
C ALA A 605 -16.01 16.86 -10.72
#